data_9d868bdd4be2da4b5f64e0d45ad372eb
#
_entry.id   9d868bdd4be2da4b5f64e0d45ad372eb
#
_cell.length_a   1.000
_cell.length_b   1.000
_cell.length_c   1.000
_cell.angle_alpha   90.00
_cell.angle_beta   90.00
_cell.angle_gamma   90.00
#
_symmetry.space_group_name_H-M   'P 1'
#
loop_
_entity.id
_entity.type
_entity.pdbx_description
1 polymer ?
#
loop_
_entity_poly.entity_id
_entity_poly.type
_entity_poly.pdbx_seq_one_letter_code
_entity_poly.pdbx_strand_id
1 'polypeptide(L)'
;MVESPVISKWVRDSLEIMDIRAEQSGLPFVTHRLTPETDNTFWVNLLGRGYPFPRKKLRWCTDRLKIQPVNKFVKEQIAEHGEIILVIGTRKAESARRAKTMAYYEKKRVRELLSPSSTMANELVFSPLEDWTDDDVWIFLMQYRNPWGYSNTDLLTLYRGATADNECPLMVEKGLPSCGKSRFGCWVCTMVEKDKSMEAMIANDDEKAWMTPLLEFRNRFGDETNDRGRRSFRKMKGNLQGTYKQLHHGPYLKYWREKWLEELLEIQKDINENGPEEFANLELITIPELRCIRRIWVFDKHEFEDSLPGIYKKVTGKKFDDPEWVGSEAFRKEEWDILEEVVNEAVNDLYSGEEMLFEMVYSLIDIENQATSLNKRKGITESLENCIRKTFYKNEEDATQYYMDRVIRKKDLGGKYNSLALDGRYDYLNEENEDEDEKFYLKSSSRNQYNDFKEIDYA
;
A
#
# COMPACT_ATOMS: atom_id res chain seq x y z
N MET A 1 6.25 8.49 4.73
CA MET A 1 5.26 9.39 4.08
C MET A 1 5.01 8.97 2.65
N VAL A 2 3.75 8.87 2.23
CA VAL A 2 3.39 8.48 0.84
C VAL A 2 2.61 9.56 0.08
N GLU A 3 2.08 10.55 0.78
CA GLU A 3 1.52 11.75 0.17
C GLU A 3 2.63 12.64 -0.39
N SER A 4 2.34 13.42 -1.43
CA SER A 4 3.30 14.43 -1.90
C SER A 4 3.73 15.32 -0.72
N PRO A 5 5.04 15.54 -0.49
CA PRO A 5 5.52 16.33 0.63
C PRO A 5 4.89 17.73 0.72
N VAL A 6 4.70 18.38 -0.43
CA VAL A 6 4.06 19.70 -0.53
C VAL A 6 2.60 19.65 -0.05
N ILE A 7 1.85 18.62 -0.48
CA ILE A 7 0.46 18.45 -0.07
C ILE A 7 0.36 18.05 1.40
N SER A 8 1.24 17.17 1.85
CA SER A 8 1.28 16.78 3.27
C SER A 8 1.57 17.95 4.20
N LYS A 9 2.46 18.85 3.79
CA LYS A 9 2.73 20.09 4.50
C LYS A 9 1.48 21.01 4.51
N TRP A 10 0.89 21.23 3.33
CA TRP A 10 -0.32 22.04 3.20
C TRP A 10 -1.44 21.56 4.15
N VAL A 11 -1.69 20.25 4.18
CA VAL A 11 -2.71 19.66 5.06
C VAL A 11 -2.36 19.87 6.53
N ARG A 12 -1.10 19.62 6.94
CA ARG A 12 -0.66 19.81 8.31
C ARG A 12 -0.85 21.26 8.76
N ASP A 13 -0.34 22.22 7.98
CA ASP A 13 -0.41 23.63 8.28
C ASP A 13 -1.87 24.14 8.32
N SER A 14 -2.73 23.58 7.43
CA SER A 14 -4.17 23.89 7.45
C SER A 14 -4.86 23.38 8.73
N LEU A 15 -4.58 22.16 9.17
CA LEU A 15 -5.15 21.58 10.38
C LEU A 15 -4.71 22.36 11.62
N GLU A 16 -3.43 22.74 11.70
CA GLU A 16 -2.89 23.56 12.79
C GLU A 16 -3.60 24.92 12.90
N ILE A 17 -3.77 25.62 11.78
CA ILE A 17 -4.49 26.89 11.74
C ILE A 17 -5.96 26.69 12.14
N MET A 18 -6.60 25.61 11.71
CA MET A 18 -7.97 25.28 12.09
C MET A 18 -8.10 25.10 13.60
N ASP A 19 -7.19 24.36 14.25
CA ASP A 19 -7.21 24.17 15.71
C ASP A 19 -7.03 25.50 16.46
N ILE A 20 -6.03 26.30 16.05
CA ILE A 20 -5.79 27.61 16.64
C ILE A 20 -7.05 28.51 16.55
N ARG A 21 -7.70 28.52 15.39
CA ARG A 21 -8.90 29.34 15.17
C ARG A 21 -10.13 28.81 15.92
N ALA A 22 -10.26 27.49 16.02
CA ALA A 22 -11.32 26.88 16.81
C ALA A 22 -11.21 27.28 18.28
N GLU A 23 -10.02 27.20 18.86
CA GLU A 23 -9.74 27.60 20.23
C GLU A 23 -10.03 29.10 20.45
N GLN A 24 -9.49 29.98 19.59
CA GLN A 24 -9.70 31.42 19.64
C GLN A 24 -11.18 31.84 19.55
N SER A 25 -11.98 31.06 18.82
CA SER A 25 -13.39 31.34 18.57
C SER A 25 -14.34 30.57 19.50
N GLY A 26 -13.82 29.74 20.40
CA GLY A 26 -14.60 28.90 21.30
C GLY A 26 -15.46 27.86 20.54
N LEU A 27 -15.01 27.41 19.37
CA LEU A 27 -15.72 26.42 18.57
C LEU A 27 -15.42 24.99 19.06
N PRO A 28 -16.43 24.14 19.28
CA PRO A 28 -16.24 22.81 19.83
C PRO A 28 -15.85 21.80 18.74
N PHE A 29 -14.74 22.01 18.03
CA PHE A 29 -14.23 21.00 17.12
C PHE A 29 -12.71 20.81 17.31
N VAL A 30 -12.24 19.63 16.94
CA VAL A 30 -10.84 19.21 17.03
C VAL A 30 -10.45 18.59 15.70
N THR A 31 -9.25 18.92 15.21
CA THR A 31 -8.72 18.31 13.99
C THR A 31 -8.04 16.98 14.30
N HIS A 32 -8.19 16.02 13.39
CA HIS A 32 -7.53 14.72 13.48
C HIS A 32 -6.85 14.37 12.16
N ARG A 33 -5.57 14.02 12.23
CA ARG A 33 -4.84 13.43 11.12
C ARG A 33 -4.84 11.91 11.27
N LEU A 34 -5.67 11.22 10.50
CA LEU A 34 -5.76 9.78 10.54
C LEU A 34 -4.59 9.16 9.77
N THR A 35 -3.88 8.25 10.42
CA THR A 35 -2.75 7.51 9.83
C THR A 35 -2.94 6.02 10.04
N PRO A 36 -2.43 5.16 9.13
CA PRO A 36 -2.44 3.73 9.35
C PRO A 36 -1.54 3.36 10.55
N GLU A 37 -1.85 2.25 11.21
CA GLU A 37 -0.92 1.65 12.17
C GLU A 37 0.40 1.30 11.47
N THR A 38 1.52 1.38 12.19
CA THR A 38 2.87 1.16 11.63
C THR A 38 2.95 -0.11 10.80
N ASP A 39 2.33 -1.19 11.28
CA ASP A 39 2.30 -2.50 10.64
C ASP A 39 1.54 -2.52 9.30
N ASN A 40 0.66 -1.54 9.08
CA ASN A 40 -0.16 -1.39 7.88
C ASN A 40 0.28 -0.27 6.94
N THR A 41 1.39 0.40 7.22
CA THR A 41 1.91 1.46 6.34
C THR A 41 2.34 0.93 4.97
N PHE A 42 2.48 1.83 4.02
CA PHE A 42 2.86 1.49 2.66
C PHE A 42 4.22 0.78 2.60
N TRP A 43 5.23 1.36 3.26
CA TRP A 43 6.59 0.84 3.22
C TRP A 43 6.74 -0.49 3.95
N VAL A 44 6.06 -0.68 5.05
CA VAL A 44 6.06 -1.96 5.78
C VAL A 44 5.45 -3.07 4.92
N ASN A 45 4.36 -2.78 4.20
CA ASN A 45 3.78 -3.77 3.30
C ASN A 45 4.65 -4.03 2.07
N LEU A 46 5.19 -2.97 1.44
CA LEU A 46 6.01 -3.11 0.24
C LEU A 46 7.39 -3.70 0.55
N LEU A 47 8.17 -3.03 1.41
CA LEU A 47 9.56 -3.40 1.70
C LEU A 47 9.64 -4.52 2.73
N GLY A 48 8.81 -4.50 3.77
CA GLY A 48 8.77 -5.54 4.79
C GLY A 48 8.20 -6.84 4.24
N ARG A 49 6.94 -6.85 3.86
CA ARG A 49 6.24 -8.06 3.40
C ARG A 49 6.51 -8.40 1.94
N GLY A 50 6.98 -7.46 1.13
CA GLY A 50 7.21 -7.65 -0.30
C GLY A 50 5.92 -7.62 -1.12
N TYR A 51 4.88 -6.92 -0.68
CA TYR A 51 3.64 -6.82 -1.45
C TYR A 51 3.89 -6.21 -2.83
N PRO A 52 3.26 -6.71 -3.88
CA PRO A 52 3.35 -6.09 -5.19
C PRO A 52 2.80 -4.67 -5.16
N PHE A 53 3.33 -3.81 -6.01
CA PHE A 53 2.82 -2.45 -6.14
C PHE A 53 1.32 -2.44 -6.42
N PRO A 54 0.58 -1.46 -5.84
CA PRO A 54 -0.84 -1.31 -6.11
C PRO A 54 -1.11 -1.14 -7.60
N ARG A 55 -2.15 -1.81 -8.10
CA ARG A 55 -2.60 -1.76 -9.50
C ARG A 55 -4.11 -1.62 -9.53
N LYS A 56 -4.69 -1.36 -10.71
CA LYS A 56 -6.14 -1.17 -10.87
C LYS A 56 -6.97 -2.31 -10.27
N LYS A 57 -6.46 -3.55 -10.33
CA LYS A 57 -7.10 -4.75 -9.77
C LYS A 57 -6.55 -5.15 -8.38
N LEU A 58 -5.50 -4.52 -7.86
CA LEU A 58 -4.87 -4.83 -6.58
C LEU A 58 -4.66 -3.56 -5.77
N ARG A 59 -5.70 -3.13 -5.04
CA ARG A 59 -5.75 -1.85 -4.31
C ARG A 59 -5.58 -2.01 -2.80
N TRP A 60 -4.68 -2.88 -2.35
CA TRP A 60 -4.44 -3.08 -0.93
C TRP A 60 -4.11 -1.78 -0.16
N CYS A 61 -3.51 -0.80 -0.86
CA CYS A 61 -3.20 0.50 -0.28
C CYS A 61 -4.47 1.29 0.10
N THR A 62 -5.55 1.21 -0.67
CA THR A 62 -6.80 1.90 -0.37
C THR A 62 -7.39 1.41 0.95
N ASP A 63 -7.45 0.10 1.13
CA ASP A 63 -7.95 -0.50 2.37
C ASP A 63 -7.07 -0.12 3.57
N ARG A 64 -5.76 -0.38 3.49
CA ARG A 64 -4.85 -0.24 4.64
C ARG A 64 -4.55 1.20 5.02
N LEU A 65 -4.39 2.09 4.02
CA LEU A 65 -3.96 3.46 4.27
C LEU A 65 -5.12 4.45 4.44
N LYS A 66 -6.32 4.12 3.94
CA LYS A 66 -7.47 5.05 3.96
C LYS A 66 -8.65 4.48 4.74
N ILE A 67 -9.14 3.29 4.36
CA ILE A 67 -10.39 2.75 4.92
C ILE A 67 -10.21 2.32 6.37
N GLN A 68 -9.15 1.54 6.68
CA GLN A 68 -8.94 1.03 8.03
C GLN A 68 -8.74 2.13 9.08
N PRO A 69 -7.91 3.17 8.86
CA PRO A 69 -7.76 4.28 9.81
C PRO A 69 -9.07 5.01 10.06
N VAL A 70 -9.85 5.30 9.00
CA VAL A 70 -11.16 5.95 9.13
C VAL A 70 -12.13 5.08 9.91
N ASN A 71 -12.24 3.79 9.55
CA ASN A 71 -13.15 2.87 10.22
C ASN A 71 -12.80 2.68 11.71
N LYS A 72 -11.51 2.68 12.05
CA LYS A 72 -11.06 2.61 13.45
C LYS A 72 -11.54 3.85 14.21
N PHE A 73 -11.25 5.04 13.68
CA PHE A 73 -11.67 6.32 14.27
C PHE A 73 -13.19 6.41 14.43
N VAL A 74 -13.93 6.09 13.37
CA VAL A 74 -15.41 6.10 13.40
C VAL A 74 -15.96 5.14 14.45
N LYS A 75 -15.40 3.93 14.60
CA LYS A 75 -15.81 2.98 15.64
C LYS A 75 -15.57 3.50 17.04
N GLU A 76 -14.44 4.16 17.28
CA GLU A 76 -14.13 4.80 18.56
C GLU A 76 -15.15 5.91 18.87
N GLN A 77 -15.47 6.74 17.89
CA GLN A 77 -16.48 7.80 18.05
C GLN A 77 -17.89 7.23 18.30
N ILE A 78 -18.30 6.17 17.60
CA ILE A 78 -19.58 5.50 17.84
C ILE A 78 -19.62 4.88 19.24
N ALA A 79 -18.52 4.27 19.70
CA ALA A 79 -18.44 3.69 21.03
C ALA A 79 -18.60 4.73 22.13
N GLU A 80 -18.10 5.95 21.92
CA GLU A 80 -18.18 7.06 22.87
C GLU A 80 -19.54 7.80 22.82
N HIS A 81 -20.07 8.04 21.61
CA HIS A 81 -21.22 8.93 21.40
C HIS A 81 -22.50 8.21 20.98
N GLY A 82 -22.46 6.92 20.66
CA GLY A 82 -23.59 6.09 20.26
C GLY A 82 -23.98 6.19 18.79
N GLU A 83 -24.17 7.39 18.25
CA GLU A 83 -24.48 7.65 16.82
C GLU A 83 -23.60 8.80 16.32
N ILE A 84 -23.14 8.73 15.07
CA ILE A 84 -22.37 9.81 14.45
C ILE A 84 -22.95 10.19 13.09
N ILE A 85 -22.64 11.42 12.65
CA ILE A 85 -22.91 11.90 11.30
C ILE A 85 -21.56 12.14 10.63
N LEU A 86 -21.26 11.35 9.61
CA LEU A 86 -20.09 11.55 8.74
C LEU A 86 -20.44 12.57 7.66
N VAL A 87 -19.80 13.73 7.69
CA VAL A 87 -19.96 14.77 6.66
C VAL A 87 -18.87 14.59 5.60
N ILE A 88 -19.25 14.40 4.34
CA ILE A 88 -18.31 14.17 3.23
C ILE A 88 -18.56 15.14 2.07
N GLY A 89 -17.47 15.62 1.48
CA GLY A 89 -17.50 16.54 0.34
C GLY A 89 -17.67 15.86 -1.02
N THR A 90 -18.24 14.64 -1.08
CA THR A 90 -18.44 13.93 -2.35
C THR A 90 -19.55 14.54 -3.19
N ARG A 91 -19.37 14.52 -4.52
CA ARG A 91 -20.28 15.15 -5.47
C ARG A 91 -20.65 14.21 -6.61
N LYS A 92 -21.90 14.28 -7.09
CA LYS A 92 -22.38 13.50 -8.24
C LYS A 92 -21.60 13.81 -9.52
N ALA A 93 -21.14 15.06 -9.69
CA ALA A 93 -20.38 15.52 -10.84
C ALA A 93 -18.99 14.87 -11.00
N GLU A 94 -18.42 14.28 -9.94
CA GLU A 94 -17.07 13.72 -10.00
C GLU A 94 -16.95 12.45 -10.86
N SER A 95 -17.98 11.62 -10.92
CA SER A 95 -18.02 10.47 -11.83
C SER A 95 -19.43 9.86 -11.92
N ALA A 96 -19.73 9.22 -13.06
CA ALA A 96 -20.98 8.48 -13.27
C ALA A 96 -21.20 7.39 -12.22
N ARG A 97 -20.15 6.73 -11.75
CA ARG A 97 -20.22 5.73 -10.68
C ARG A 97 -20.66 6.36 -9.36
N ARG A 98 -20.06 7.52 -8.97
CA ARG A 98 -20.47 8.25 -7.77
C ARG A 98 -21.90 8.71 -7.85
N ALA A 99 -22.31 9.33 -8.96
CA ALA A 99 -23.70 9.75 -9.18
C ALA A 99 -24.67 8.60 -8.95
N LYS A 100 -24.37 7.41 -9.51
CA LYS A 100 -25.19 6.21 -9.34
C LYS A 100 -25.26 5.74 -7.88
N THR A 101 -24.12 5.72 -7.19
CA THR A 101 -24.04 5.30 -5.79
C THR A 101 -24.79 6.29 -4.89
N MET A 102 -24.56 7.58 -5.05
CA MET A 102 -25.24 8.63 -4.28
C MET A 102 -26.76 8.60 -4.51
N ALA A 103 -27.24 8.47 -5.77
CA ALA A 103 -28.65 8.33 -6.08
C ALA A 103 -29.31 7.07 -5.47
N TYR A 104 -28.54 5.99 -5.30
CA TYR A 104 -29.02 4.79 -4.60
C TYR A 104 -29.22 5.05 -3.10
N TYR A 105 -28.27 5.70 -2.42
CA TYR A 105 -28.38 6.01 -0.99
C TYR A 105 -29.34 7.15 -0.70
N GLU A 106 -29.51 8.10 -1.62
CA GLU A 106 -30.54 9.15 -1.55
C GLU A 106 -31.95 8.58 -1.39
N LYS A 107 -32.25 7.50 -2.12
CA LYS A 107 -33.55 6.78 -1.98
C LYS A 107 -33.69 6.05 -0.64
N LYS A 108 -32.62 5.87 0.10
CA LYS A 108 -32.57 5.16 1.39
C LYS A 108 -32.43 6.12 2.57
N ARG A 109 -32.56 7.42 2.38
CA ARG A 109 -32.48 8.40 3.47
C ARG A 109 -33.41 8.01 4.62
N VAL A 110 -32.87 7.98 5.82
CA VAL A 110 -33.58 7.65 7.07
C VAL A 110 -34.10 8.91 7.77
N ARG A 111 -33.41 10.04 7.52
CA ARG A 111 -33.80 11.40 7.92
C ARG A 111 -33.58 12.32 6.74
N GLU A 112 -34.17 13.52 6.76
CA GLU A 112 -33.94 14.53 5.75
C GLU A 112 -32.42 14.75 5.61
N LEU A 113 -31.87 14.66 4.38
CA LEU A 113 -30.46 14.81 4.02
C LEU A 113 -29.49 13.73 4.55
N LEU A 114 -29.93 12.81 5.41
CA LEU A 114 -29.06 11.79 6.01
C LEU A 114 -29.32 10.41 5.40
N SER A 115 -28.28 9.83 4.83
CA SER A 115 -28.29 8.48 4.28
C SER A 115 -27.63 7.49 5.27
N PRO A 116 -28.09 6.23 5.34
CA PRO A 116 -27.41 5.22 6.14
C PRO A 116 -26.03 4.92 5.53
N SER A 117 -25.04 4.69 6.40
CA SER A 117 -23.76 4.17 5.96
C SER A 117 -23.89 2.72 5.46
N SER A 118 -23.03 2.34 4.51
CA SER A 118 -22.91 0.94 4.09
C SER A 118 -22.02 0.13 5.02
N THR A 119 -21.28 0.79 5.92
CA THR A 119 -20.23 0.17 6.74
C THR A 119 -20.62 -0.07 8.17
N MET A 120 -21.38 0.85 8.78
CA MET A 120 -21.70 0.78 10.20
C MET A 120 -23.15 1.19 10.46
N ALA A 121 -23.82 0.50 11.39
CA ALA A 121 -25.23 0.71 11.67
C ALA A 121 -25.55 2.09 12.28
N ASN A 122 -24.67 2.62 13.12
CA ASN A 122 -24.86 3.89 13.83
C ASN A 122 -24.11 5.07 13.19
N GLU A 123 -23.78 4.94 11.91
CA GLU A 123 -23.16 5.97 11.10
C GLU A 123 -24.16 6.47 10.06
N LEU A 124 -24.42 7.77 10.08
CA LEU A 124 -25.21 8.45 9.05
C LEU A 124 -24.28 9.30 8.18
N VAL A 125 -24.58 9.42 6.91
CA VAL A 125 -23.78 10.17 5.94
C VAL A 125 -24.53 11.40 5.47
N PHE A 126 -23.86 12.55 5.51
CA PHE A 126 -24.33 13.82 4.97
C PHE A 126 -23.37 14.34 3.91
N SER A 127 -23.86 14.63 2.71
CA SER A 127 -23.07 15.15 1.58
C SER A 127 -23.60 16.53 1.19
N PRO A 128 -23.17 17.62 1.85
CA PRO A 128 -23.72 18.97 1.62
C PRO A 128 -23.47 19.50 0.21
N LEU A 129 -22.46 18.97 -0.49
CA LEU A 129 -22.04 19.42 -1.82
C LEU A 129 -22.50 18.45 -2.94
N GLU A 130 -23.44 17.55 -2.67
CA GLU A 130 -23.77 16.42 -3.56
C GLU A 130 -24.09 16.82 -5.01
N ASP A 131 -24.70 18.00 -5.22
CA ASP A 131 -25.12 18.50 -6.53
C ASP A 131 -24.17 19.58 -7.11
N TRP A 132 -23.07 19.91 -6.42
CA TRP A 132 -22.13 20.91 -6.86
C TRP A 132 -21.23 20.38 -7.99
N THR A 133 -20.91 21.26 -8.94
CA THR A 133 -19.87 21.04 -9.96
C THR A 133 -18.49 21.43 -9.43
N ASP A 134 -17.43 21.16 -10.21
CA ASP A 134 -16.08 21.65 -9.90
C ASP A 134 -16.05 23.17 -9.91
N ASP A 135 -16.73 23.80 -10.85
CA ASP A 135 -16.79 25.25 -10.95
C ASP A 135 -17.52 25.90 -9.77
N ASP A 136 -18.62 25.31 -9.30
CA ASP A 136 -19.33 25.81 -8.12
C ASP A 136 -18.41 25.85 -6.91
N VAL A 137 -17.56 24.81 -6.72
CA VAL A 137 -16.57 24.79 -5.62
C VAL A 137 -15.55 25.90 -5.76
N TRP A 138 -14.98 26.09 -6.96
CA TRP A 138 -13.97 27.12 -7.18
C TRP A 138 -14.55 28.52 -7.08
N ILE A 139 -15.74 28.75 -7.62
CA ILE A 139 -16.45 30.04 -7.52
C ILE A 139 -16.69 30.37 -6.03
N PHE A 140 -17.18 29.40 -5.24
CA PHE A 140 -17.37 29.58 -3.81
C PHE A 140 -16.07 29.95 -3.10
N LEU A 141 -14.99 29.17 -3.36
CA LEU A 141 -13.68 29.41 -2.73
C LEU A 141 -13.09 30.79 -3.08
N MET A 142 -13.36 31.29 -4.29
CA MET A 142 -12.88 32.62 -4.71
C MET A 142 -13.76 33.76 -4.19
N GLN A 143 -15.06 33.53 -3.96
CA GLN A 143 -15.98 34.53 -3.45
C GLN A 143 -15.92 34.68 -1.94
N TYR A 144 -15.68 33.59 -1.22
CA TYR A 144 -15.71 33.56 0.23
C TYR A 144 -14.32 33.35 0.80
N ARG A 145 -13.95 34.14 1.82
CA ARG A 145 -12.71 33.95 2.55
C ARG A 145 -12.75 32.66 3.33
N ASN A 146 -11.62 31.99 3.36
CA ASN A 146 -11.45 30.81 4.20
C ASN A 146 -11.68 31.22 5.69
N PRO A 147 -12.58 30.55 6.42
CA PRO A 147 -12.93 30.92 7.80
C PRO A 147 -11.76 30.76 8.77
N TRP A 148 -10.80 29.92 8.45
CA TRP A 148 -9.60 29.68 9.26
C TRP A 148 -8.48 30.68 8.97
N GLY A 149 -8.62 31.50 7.93
CA GLY A 149 -7.64 32.50 7.52
C GLY A 149 -6.58 31.99 6.54
N TYR A 150 -6.72 30.77 6.04
CA TYR A 150 -5.85 30.25 4.97
C TYR A 150 -6.18 30.93 3.62
N SER A 151 -5.20 31.01 2.73
CA SER A 151 -5.40 31.66 1.43
C SER A 151 -6.01 30.69 0.41
N ASN A 152 -7.25 30.95 0.00
CA ASN A 152 -7.86 30.20 -1.12
C ASN A 152 -7.15 30.51 -2.47
N THR A 153 -6.52 31.68 -2.59
CA THR A 153 -5.73 32.04 -3.78
C THR A 153 -4.46 31.18 -3.88
N ASP A 154 -3.80 30.90 -2.75
CA ASP A 154 -2.62 30.03 -2.73
C ASP A 154 -3.00 28.57 -3.03
N LEU A 155 -4.18 28.12 -2.57
CA LEU A 155 -4.74 26.83 -2.97
C LEU A 155 -4.97 26.77 -4.49
N LEU A 156 -5.56 27.81 -5.08
CA LEU A 156 -5.75 27.89 -6.52
C LEU A 156 -4.40 27.85 -7.28
N THR A 157 -3.40 28.59 -6.77
CA THR A 157 -2.04 28.60 -7.34
C THR A 157 -1.40 27.22 -7.29
N LEU A 158 -1.56 26.49 -6.18
CA LEU A 158 -1.08 25.13 -6.02
C LEU A 158 -1.72 24.18 -7.07
N TYR A 159 -3.03 24.30 -7.27
CA TYR A 159 -3.74 23.49 -8.27
C TYR A 159 -3.33 23.84 -9.71
N ARG A 160 -3.14 25.13 -10.03
CA ARG A 160 -2.65 25.59 -11.33
C ARG A 160 -1.25 25.06 -11.62
N GLY A 161 -0.32 25.16 -10.68
CA GLY A 161 1.04 24.65 -10.80
C GLY A 161 1.12 23.14 -11.05
N ALA A 162 0.09 22.39 -10.66
CA ALA A 162 -0.01 20.95 -10.85
C ALA A 162 -0.72 20.55 -12.16
N THR A 163 -0.99 21.50 -13.08
CA THR A 163 -1.56 21.25 -14.41
C THR A 163 -0.53 21.50 -15.49
N ALA A 164 -0.65 20.78 -16.62
CA ALA A 164 0.13 21.10 -17.79
C ALA A 164 -0.15 22.57 -18.20
N ASP A 165 0.90 23.27 -18.62
CA ASP A 165 0.83 24.65 -19.10
C ASP A 165 0.27 25.68 -18.09
N ASN A 166 0.29 25.38 -16.78
CA ASN A 166 -0.22 26.28 -15.73
C ASN A 166 -1.70 26.68 -15.92
N GLU A 167 -2.49 25.78 -16.45
CA GLU A 167 -3.90 26.05 -16.77
C GLU A 167 -4.76 26.28 -15.53
N CYS A 168 -5.70 27.22 -15.63
CA CYS A 168 -6.66 27.50 -14.56
C CYS A 168 -7.65 26.32 -14.39
N PRO A 169 -7.93 25.84 -13.17
CA PRO A 169 -8.92 24.80 -12.94
C PRO A 169 -10.36 25.25 -13.19
N LEU A 170 -10.62 26.55 -13.34
CA LEU A 170 -11.92 27.12 -13.66
C LEU A 170 -12.25 26.99 -15.16
N MET A 171 -13.52 26.73 -15.46
CA MET A 171 -14.02 26.73 -16.83
C MET A 171 -14.10 28.18 -17.39
N VAL A 172 -13.43 28.44 -18.52
CA VAL A 172 -13.42 29.77 -19.16
C VAL A 172 -14.61 29.97 -20.08
N GLU A 173 -15.13 28.88 -20.67
CA GLU A 173 -16.28 28.90 -21.58
C GLU A 173 -17.27 27.79 -21.27
N LYS A 174 -18.58 28.13 -21.31
CA LYS A 174 -19.65 27.14 -21.10
C LYS A 174 -19.61 26.07 -22.20
N GLY A 175 -19.44 24.81 -21.77
CA GLY A 175 -19.48 23.65 -22.67
C GLY A 175 -18.13 23.05 -23.02
N LEU A 176 -17.02 23.68 -22.64
CA LEU A 176 -15.70 23.06 -22.70
C LEU A 176 -15.37 22.43 -21.32
N PRO A 177 -14.65 21.28 -21.29
CA PRO A 177 -14.16 20.74 -20.01
C PRO A 177 -13.22 21.76 -19.35
N SER A 178 -13.23 21.85 -18.01
CA SER A 178 -12.28 22.67 -17.26
C SER A 178 -10.86 22.34 -17.71
N CYS A 179 -10.05 23.37 -17.98
CA CYS A 179 -8.71 23.20 -18.57
C CYS A 179 -7.77 22.43 -17.63
N GLY A 180 -7.90 22.57 -16.32
CA GLY A 180 -7.00 21.96 -15.34
C GLY A 180 -7.66 20.81 -14.57
N LYS A 181 -7.27 19.56 -14.85
CA LYS A 181 -7.64 18.38 -14.06
C LYS A 181 -6.46 17.88 -13.24
N SER A 182 -5.95 18.72 -12.33
CA SER A 182 -4.96 18.25 -11.36
C SER A 182 -5.63 17.40 -10.27
N ARG A 183 -5.02 16.27 -9.95
CA ARG A 183 -5.42 15.41 -8.84
C ARG A 183 -4.19 15.07 -8.03
N PHE A 184 -4.18 15.52 -6.79
CA PHE A 184 -3.14 15.15 -5.86
C PHE A 184 -3.43 13.75 -5.30
N GLY A 185 -2.46 12.86 -5.47
CA GLY A 185 -2.49 11.49 -4.97
C GLY A 185 -1.28 11.18 -4.10
N CYS A 186 -1.11 9.90 -3.79
CA CYS A 186 0.15 9.46 -3.21
C CYS A 186 1.25 9.53 -4.29
N TRP A 187 2.41 10.11 -3.98
CA TRP A 187 3.52 10.17 -4.94
C TRP A 187 4.03 8.78 -5.35
N VAL A 188 3.85 7.79 -4.48
CA VAL A 188 4.16 6.38 -4.75
C VAL A 188 3.10 5.65 -5.59
N CYS A 189 2.05 6.33 -6.07
CA CYS A 189 0.91 5.69 -6.71
C CYS A 189 1.26 5.10 -8.08
N THR A 190 1.15 3.78 -8.22
CA THR A 190 1.38 3.03 -9.47
C THR A 190 0.08 2.63 -10.17
N MET A 191 -1.08 3.06 -9.66
CA MET A 191 -2.38 2.87 -10.33
C MET A 191 -2.54 3.76 -11.57
N VAL A 192 -1.75 4.82 -11.66
CA VAL A 192 -1.62 5.69 -12.82
C VAL A 192 -0.25 5.47 -13.44
N GLU A 193 -0.16 5.50 -14.75
CA GLU A 193 1.10 5.29 -15.47
C GLU A 193 2.13 6.38 -15.11
N LYS A 194 1.71 7.63 -15.06
CA LYS A 194 2.53 8.79 -14.72
C LYS A 194 1.84 9.68 -13.70
N ASP A 195 2.60 10.25 -12.79
CA ASP A 195 2.12 11.31 -11.89
C ASP A 195 2.21 12.67 -12.60
N LYS A 196 1.19 12.96 -13.42
CA LYS A 196 1.12 14.20 -14.20
C LYS A 196 1.13 15.45 -13.32
N SER A 197 0.56 15.39 -12.13
CA SER A 197 0.52 16.53 -11.21
C SER A 197 1.91 16.86 -10.66
N MET A 198 2.67 15.84 -10.26
CA MET A 198 4.06 16.05 -9.81
C MET A 198 4.97 16.47 -10.98
N GLU A 199 4.83 15.84 -12.16
CA GLU A 199 5.56 16.25 -13.36
C GLU A 199 5.31 17.72 -13.68
N ALA A 200 4.04 18.18 -13.65
CA ALA A 200 3.68 19.55 -13.92
C ALA A 200 4.22 20.51 -12.85
N MET A 201 4.11 20.15 -11.57
CA MET A 201 4.65 20.98 -10.48
C MET A 201 6.16 21.23 -10.62
N ILE A 202 6.92 20.20 -10.99
CA ILE A 202 8.37 20.31 -11.22
C ILE A 202 8.67 21.15 -12.47
N ALA A 203 7.89 20.96 -13.55
CA ALA A 203 8.10 21.68 -14.81
C ALA A 203 7.71 23.16 -14.73
N ASN A 204 6.71 23.51 -13.92
CA ASN A 204 6.16 24.86 -13.82
C ASN A 204 6.84 25.72 -12.76
N ASP A 205 7.65 25.11 -11.86
CA ASP A 205 8.24 25.80 -10.71
C ASP A 205 9.62 25.20 -10.38
N ASP A 206 10.66 25.95 -10.70
CA ASP A 206 12.05 25.55 -10.44
C ASP A 206 12.31 25.29 -8.95
N GLU A 207 11.56 25.97 -8.04
CA GLU A 207 11.65 25.71 -6.60
C GLU A 207 11.14 24.33 -6.20
N LYS A 208 10.47 23.61 -7.09
CA LYS A 208 9.98 22.23 -6.90
C LYS A 208 10.91 21.16 -7.50
N ALA A 209 12.02 21.56 -8.13
CA ALA A 209 12.96 20.65 -8.77
C ALA A 209 13.52 19.57 -7.81
N TRP A 210 13.58 19.87 -6.52
CA TRP A 210 13.99 18.92 -5.47
C TRP A 210 13.10 17.68 -5.37
N MET A 211 11.88 17.69 -5.91
CA MET A 211 10.99 16.51 -5.96
C MET A 211 11.33 15.56 -7.12
N THR A 212 12.23 15.92 -8.03
CA THR A 212 12.62 15.08 -9.16
C THR A 212 13.07 13.68 -8.74
N PRO A 213 13.92 13.48 -7.71
CA PRO A 213 14.31 12.15 -7.26
C PRO A 213 13.12 11.27 -6.82
N LEU A 214 12.08 11.87 -6.21
CA LEU A 214 10.86 11.15 -5.84
C LEU A 214 10.09 10.64 -7.07
N LEU A 215 9.95 11.50 -8.06
CA LEU A 215 9.27 11.18 -9.33
C LEU A 215 10.02 10.09 -10.10
N GLU A 216 11.33 10.19 -10.20
CA GLU A 216 12.16 9.20 -10.87
C GLU A 216 12.15 7.85 -10.15
N PHE A 217 12.28 7.85 -8.83
CA PHE A 217 12.17 6.64 -8.02
C PHE A 217 10.82 5.96 -8.25
N ARG A 218 9.71 6.70 -8.16
CA ARG A 218 8.36 6.21 -8.44
C ARG A 218 8.25 5.60 -9.84
N ASN A 219 8.80 6.25 -10.86
CA ASN A 219 8.71 5.76 -12.23
C ASN A 219 9.52 4.46 -12.44
N ARG A 220 10.70 4.33 -11.79
CA ARG A 220 11.52 3.11 -11.86
C ARG A 220 10.86 1.92 -11.18
N PHE A 221 10.33 2.09 -9.99
CA PHE A 221 9.71 0.97 -9.28
C PHE A 221 8.33 0.63 -9.82
N GLY A 222 7.59 1.61 -10.37
CA GLY A 222 6.28 1.43 -10.96
C GLY A 222 6.28 0.82 -12.37
N ASP A 223 7.46 0.62 -12.96
CA ASP A 223 7.60 0.03 -14.29
C ASP A 223 7.11 -1.43 -14.31
N GLU A 224 5.99 -1.65 -15.00
CA GLU A 224 5.34 -2.97 -15.10
C GLU A 224 6.10 -3.94 -16.01
N THR A 225 6.94 -3.46 -16.92
CA THR A 225 7.60 -4.30 -17.93
C THR A 225 8.57 -5.30 -17.28
N ASN A 226 9.23 -4.91 -16.19
CA ASN A 226 10.21 -5.73 -15.47
C ASN A 226 9.70 -6.25 -14.11
N ASP A 227 8.43 -6.00 -13.77
CA ASP A 227 7.90 -6.32 -12.43
C ASP A 227 7.95 -7.83 -12.12
N ARG A 228 7.68 -8.67 -13.12
CA ARG A 228 7.68 -10.12 -12.96
C ARG A 228 9.04 -10.66 -12.47
N GLY A 229 10.15 -10.23 -13.09
CA GLY A 229 11.51 -10.65 -12.72
C GLY A 229 11.99 -10.13 -11.36
N ARG A 230 11.26 -9.21 -10.76
CA ARG A 230 11.55 -8.68 -9.42
C ARG A 230 10.85 -9.44 -8.29
N ARG A 231 9.96 -10.39 -8.65
CA ARG A 231 9.06 -11.07 -7.72
C ARG A 231 9.28 -12.57 -7.71
N SER A 232 9.08 -13.18 -6.54
CA SER A 232 9.09 -14.63 -6.40
C SER A 232 7.99 -15.26 -7.25
N PHE A 233 8.29 -16.36 -7.92
CA PHE A 233 7.27 -17.15 -8.61
C PHE A 233 6.31 -17.85 -7.63
N ARG A 234 6.64 -17.90 -6.34
CA ARG A 234 5.84 -18.45 -5.24
C ARG A 234 5.00 -17.35 -4.58
N LYS A 235 3.79 -17.67 -4.17
CA LYS A 235 2.98 -16.76 -3.33
C LYS A 235 3.54 -16.65 -1.91
N MET A 236 3.03 -15.68 -1.13
CA MET A 236 3.45 -15.43 0.25
C MET A 236 3.50 -16.68 1.13
N LYS A 237 2.56 -17.61 0.95
CA LYS A 237 2.49 -18.91 1.66
C LYS A 237 3.28 -20.02 0.99
N GLY A 238 4.04 -19.74 -0.06
CA GLY A 238 4.82 -20.73 -0.81
C GLY A 238 4.03 -21.53 -1.84
N ASN A 239 2.70 -21.43 -1.89
CA ASN A 239 1.91 -22.09 -2.90
C ASN A 239 2.12 -21.48 -4.29
N LEU A 240 1.91 -22.31 -5.32
CA LEU A 240 1.86 -21.86 -6.70
C LEU A 240 0.42 -21.47 -7.06
N GLN A 241 0.29 -20.41 -7.80
CA GLN A 241 -0.96 -19.97 -8.41
C GLN A 241 -0.66 -19.47 -9.81
N GLY A 242 -1.57 -19.69 -10.74
CA GLY A 242 -1.34 -19.28 -12.12
C GLY A 242 -2.45 -19.70 -13.05
N THR A 243 -2.26 -19.34 -14.31
CA THR A 243 -3.07 -19.83 -15.44
C THR A 243 -2.41 -21.05 -16.06
N TYR A 244 -3.05 -21.64 -17.04
CA TYR A 244 -2.45 -22.70 -17.87
C TYR A 244 -1.26 -22.23 -18.73
N LYS A 245 -0.97 -20.93 -18.74
CA LYS A 245 0.13 -20.34 -19.51
C LYS A 245 1.32 -19.91 -18.65
N GLN A 246 1.07 -19.46 -17.42
CA GLN A 246 2.11 -18.89 -16.57
C GLN A 246 1.72 -18.85 -15.10
N LEU A 247 2.72 -18.81 -14.23
CA LEU A 247 2.52 -18.59 -12.80
C LEU A 247 2.24 -17.10 -12.51
N HIS A 248 1.42 -16.85 -11.51
CA HIS A 248 1.23 -15.51 -10.93
C HIS A 248 2.27 -15.29 -9.84
N HIS A 249 3.19 -14.37 -10.07
CA HIS A 249 4.27 -14.08 -9.13
C HIS A 249 3.74 -13.49 -7.81
N GLY A 250 4.42 -13.83 -6.74
CA GLY A 250 4.12 -13.44 -5.36
C GLY A 250 4.87 -12.17 -4.90
N PRO A 251 5.51 -12.22 -3.71
CA PRO A 251 6.16 -11.06 -3.12
C PRO A 251 7.44 -10.66 -3.86
N TYR A 252 7.87 -9.41 -3.65
CA TYR A 252 9.17 -8.95 -4.11
C TYR A 252 10.31 -9.69 -3.43
N LEU A 253 11.33 -10.03 -4.22
CA LEU A 253 12.56 -10.66 -3.77
C LEU A 253 13.34 -9.76 -2.81
N LYS A 254 14.16 -10.35 -1.93
CA LYS A 254 15.00 -9.69 -0.94
C LYS A 254 15.83 -8.57 -1.55
N TYR A 255 16.60 -8.88 -2.61
CA TYR A 255 17.44 -7.91 -3.32
C TYR A 255 16.70 -6.61 -3.69
N TRP A 256 15.47 -6.72 -4.24
CA TRP A 256 14.72 -5.54 -4.65
C TRP A 256 14.18 -4.74 -3.46
N ARG A 257 13.79 -5.40 -2.38
CA ARG A 257 13.33 -4.75 -1.15
C ARG A 257 14.45 -3.96 -0.48
N GLU A 258 15.64 -4.55 -0.37
CA GLU A 258 16.83 -3.90 0.16
C GLU A 258 17.27 -2.72 -0.71
N LYS A 259 17.34 -2.92 -2.02
CA LYS A 259 17.70 -1.87 -2.97
C LYS A 259 16.79 -0.66 -2.90
N TRP A 260 15.48 -0.89 -2.87
CA TRP A 260 14.51 0.22 -2.76
C TRP A 260 14.53 0.89 -1.39
N LEU A 261 14.83 0.16 -0.33
CA LEU A 261 15.05 0.76 0.98
C LEU A 261 16.27 1.69 0.96
N GLU A 262 17.37 1.25 0.39
CA GLU A 262 18.58 2.06 0.26
C GLU A 262 18.31 3.34 -0.54
N GLU A 263 17.73 3.21 -1.74
CA GLU A 263 17.38 4.36 -2.60
C GLU A 263 16.40 5.33 -1.90
N LEU A 264 15.41 4.83 -1.16
CA LEU A 264 14.46 5.67 -0.42
C LEU A 264 15.14 6.47 0.69
N LEU A 265 16.07 5.85 1.41
CA LEU A 265 16.86 6.52 2.45
C LEU A 265 17.82 7.55 1.84
N GLU A 266 18.43 7.27 0.69
CA GLU A 266 19.29 8.21 -0.03
C GLU A 266 18.51 9.44 -0.47
N ILE A 267 17.31 9.26 -1.05
CA ILE A 267 16.44 10.36 -1.45
C ILE A 267 16.01 11.19 -0.22
N GLN A 268 15.63 10.53 0.87
CA GLN A 268 15.29 11.23 2.11
C GLN A 268 16.45 12.08 2.63
N LYS A 269 17.66 11.53 2.61
CA LYS A 269 18.86 12.23 3.04
C LYS A 269 19.18 13.42 2.14
N ASP A 270 19.13 13.23 0.82
CA ASP A 270 19.40 14.28 -0.15
C ASP A 270 18.41 15.45 0.00
N ILE A 271 17.11 15.17 0.14
CA ILE A 271 16.12 16.21 0.37
C ILE A 271 16.37 16.95 1.69
N ASN A 272 16.74 16.25 2.75
CA ASN A 272 16.99 16.86 4.06
C ASN A 272 18.27 17.73 4.07
N GLU A 273 19.27 17.39 3.28
CA GLU A 273 20.55 18.11 3.20
C GLU A 273 20.55 19.24 2.15
N ASN A 274 19.91 19.01 1.00
CA ASN A 274 20.00 19.88 -0.18
C ASN A 274 18.65 20.47 -0.61
N GLY A 275 17.53 20.01 -0.06
CA GLY A 275 16.20 20.51 -0.35
C GLY A 275 15.88 21.83 0.35
N PRO A 276 14.65 22.35 0.18
CA PRO A 276 14.21 23.55 0.87
C PRO A 276 14.21 23.37 2.40
N GLU A 277 14.55 24.43 3.14
CA GLU A 277 14.64 24.42 4.60
C GLU A 277 13.37 23.88 5.27
N GLU A 278 12.21 24.15 4.71
CA GLU A 278 10.91 23.66 5.22
C GLU A 278 10.76 22.11 5.14
N PHE A 279 11.63 21.43 4.39
CA PHE A 279 11.67 19.96 4.26
C PHE A 279 12.95 19.34 4.83
N ALA A 280 13.79 20.08 5.55
CA ALA A 280 15.04 19.60 6.14
C ALA A 280 14.86 18.43 7.15
N ASN A 281 13.63 18.19 7.62
CA ASN A 281 13.28 17.06 8.48
C ASN A 281 12.22 16.17 7.84
N LEU A 282 12.24 16.02 6.52
CA LEU A 282 11.29 15.16 5.82
C LEU A 282 11.54 13.68 6.16
N GLU A 283 10.51 12.98 6.58
CA GLU A 283 10.53 11.54 6.79
C GLU A 283 9.70 10.82 5.72
N LEU A 284 10.35 10.31 4.68
CA LEU A 284 9.73 9.44 3.69
C LEU A 284 9.41 8.08 4.30
N ILE A 285 10.33 7.56 5.12
CA ILE A 285 10.16 6.36 5.95
C ILE A 285 10.61 6.67 7.38
N THR A 286 9.83 6.21 8.35
CA THR A 286 10.05 6.49 9.78
C THR A 286 10.85 5.39 10.47
N ILE A 287 11.48 5.69 11.61
CA ILE A 287 12.19 4.69 12.43
C ILE A 287 11.26 3.55 12.90
N PRO A 288 10.01 3.79 13.36
CA PRO A 288 9.08 2.70 13.67
C PRO A 288 8.79 1.78 12.47
N GLU A 289 8.65 2.32 11.26
CA GLU A 289 8.49 1.50 10.05
C GLU A 289 9.74 0.64 9.78
N LEU A 290 10.93 1.21 9.90
CA LEU A 290 12.18 0.48 9.73
C LEU A 290 12.33 -0.66 10.76
N ARG A 291 12.00 -0.43 12.02
CA ARG A 291 11.98 -1.48 13.06
C ARG A 291 10.99 -2.60 12.71
N CYS A 292 9.79 -2.23 12.25
CA CYS A 292 8.79 -3.19 11.81
C CYS A 292 9.26 -4.00 10.59
N ILE A 293 9.88 -3.35 9.60
CA ILE A 293 10.46 -4.01 8.41
C ILE A 293 11.56 -4.99 8.83
N ARG A 294 12.50 -4.56 9.68
CA ARG A 294 13.56 -5.41 10.22
C ARG A 294 13.02 -6.66 10.86
N ARG A 295 11.98 -6.50 11.73
CA ARG A 295 11.34 -7.62 12.39
C ARG A 295 10.70 -8.61 11.39
N ILE A 296 10.03 -8.10 10.37
CA ILE A 296 9.43 -8.93 9.31
C ILE A 296 10.52 -9.67 8.53
N TRP A 297 11.62 -9.01 8.17
CA TRP A 297 12.71 -9.66 7.46
C TRP A 297 13.32 -10.79 8.26
N VAL A 298 13.69 -10.53 9.50
CA VAL A 298 14.38 -11.53 10.34
C VAL A 298 13.45 -12.65 10.80
N PHE A 299 12.25 -12.32 11.33
CA PHE A 299 11.40 -13.34 11.96
C PHE A 299 10.37 -13.97 11.03
N ASP A 300 9.77 -13.21 10.10
CA ASP A 300 8.70 -13.73 9.25
C ASP A 300 9.25 -14.29 7.93
N LYS A 301 10.40 -13.75 7.47
CA LYS A 301 11.04 -14.15 6.21
C LYS A 301 12.35 -14.92 6.41
N HIS A 302 12.80 -15.05 7.64
CA HIS A 302 14.02 -15.79 8.02
C HIS A 302 15.27 -15.24 7.34
N GLU A 303 15.37 -13.91 7.17
CA GLU A 303 16.54 -13.23 6.57
C GLU A 303 17.53 -12.83 7.67
N PHE A 304 18.33 -13.79 8.15
CA PHE A 304 19.16 -13.67 9.37
C PHE A 304 20.38 -12.78 9.22
N GLU A 305 20.80 -12.45 8.01
CA GLU A 305 21.90 -11.50 7.80
C GLU A 305 21.58 -10.12 8.37
N ASP A 306 20.31 -9.88 8.73
CA ASP A 306 19.85 -8.63 9.36
C ASP A 306 20.44 -7.39 8.68
N SER A 307 20.26 -7.31 7.36
CA SER A 307 20.91 -6.31 6.49
C SER A 307 20.45 -4.88 6.74
N LEU A 308 19.23 -4.67 7.29
CA LEU A 308 18.63 -3.34 7.44
C LEU A 308 19.50 -2.37 8.26
N PRO A 309 20.07 -2.72 9.43
CA PRO A 309 20.97 -1.83 10.17
C PRO A 309 22.21 -1.41 9.37
N GLY A 310 22.72 -2.33 8.54
CA GLY A 310 23.85 -2.07 7.63
C GLY A 310 23.50 -1.06 6.55
N ILE A 311 22.36 -1.23 5.89
CA ILE A 311 21.82 -0.32 4.86
C ILE A 311 21.61 1.07 5.48
N TYR A 312 20.93 1.15 6.64
CA TYR A 312 20.69 2.41 7.32
C TYR A 312 21.98 3.15 7.66
N LYS A 313 22.97 2.44 8.24
CA LYS A 313 24.28 3.01 8.57
C LYS A 313 25.05 3.47 7.33
N LYS A 314 25.00 2.70 6.26
CA LYS A 314 25.67 3.02 4.97
C LYS A 314 25.18 4.36 4.44
N VAL A 315 23.86 4.58 4.42
CA VAL A 315 23.26 5.79 3.84
C VAL A 315 23.32 6.97 4.78
N THR A 316 22.92 6.80 6.04
CA THR A 316 22.78 7.91 6.98
C THR A 316 24.07 8.25 7.74
N GLY A 317 25.04 7.33 7.77
CA GLY A 317 26.23 7.42 8.61
C GLY A 317 25.97 7.16 10.10
N LYS A 318 24.71 6.97 10.50
CA LYS A 318 24.31 6.79 11.89
C LYS A 318 24.06 5.31 12.21
N LYS A 319 24.32 4.91 13.46
CA LYS A 319 23.95 3.58 13.92
C LYS A 319 22.42 3.48 13.98
N PHE A 320 21.86 2.36 13.50
CA PHE A 320 20.45 2.08 13.65
C PHE A 320 20.14 1.74 15.10
N ASP A 321 19.24 2.50 15.72
CA ASP A 321 18.85 2.33 17.12
C ASP A 321 17.52 1.56 17.21
N ASP A 322 17.58 0.39 17.85
CA ASP A 322 16.43 -0.48 18.06
C ASP A 322 16.51 -1.10 19.47
N PRO A 323 16.12 -0.34 20.51
CA PRO A 323 16.29 -0.77 21.89
C PRO A 323 15.41 -1.97 22.27
N GLU A 324 14.35 -2.24 21.51
CA GLU A 324 13.47 -3.39 21.74
C GLU A 324 13.91 -4.63 20.95
N TRP A 325 15.02 -4.53 20.22
CA TRP A 325 15.51 -5.63 19.42
C TRP A 325 16.06 -6.74 20.30
N VAL A 326 15.34 -7.84 20.32
CA VAL A 326 15.83 -9.11 20.85
C VAL A 326 16.19 -9.94 19.61
N GLY A 327 17.48 -10.06 19.33
CA GLY A 327 17.98 -10.77 18.15
C GLY A 327 17.42 -12.18 18.06
N SER A 328 17.19 -12.66 16.84
CA SER A 328 17.07 -14.09 16.59
C SER A 328 18.49 -14.65 16.68
N GLU A 329 18.83 -15.28 17.80
CA GLU A 329 20.11 -16.00 17.94
C GLU A 329 20.00 -17.41 17.32
N ALA A 330 19.16 -17.58 16.30
CA ALA A 330 18.99 -18.88 15.65
C ALA A 330 20.31 -19.39 15.07
N PHE A 331 21.10 -18.46 14.56
CA PHE A 331 22.43 -18.77 14.00
C PHE A 331 23.43 -17.66 14.30
N ARG A 332 24.62 -18.04 14.76
CA ARG A 332 25.82 -17.20 14.73
C ARG A 332 26.43 -17.25 13.33
N LYS A 333 27.25 -16.27 13.01
CA LYS A 333 27.87 -16.21 11.68
C LYS A 333 28.66 -17.48 11.34
N GLU A 334 29.39 -18.02 12.31
CA GLU A 334 30.16 -19.27 12.16
C GLU A 334 29.25 -20.48 11.88
N GLU A 335 28.11 -20.57 12.55
CA GLU A 335 27.13 -21.64 12.33
C GLU A 335 26.44 -21.52 10.97
N TRP A 336 26.22 -20.28 10.53
CA TRP A 336 25.69 -19.97 9.19
C TRP A 336 26.66 -20.40 8.08
N ASP A 337 27.92 -20.02 8.22
CA ASP A 337 28.97 -20.35 7.25
C ASP A 337 29.14 -21.89 7.13
N ILE A 338 29.09 -22.61 8.26
CA ILE A 338 29.13 -24.11 8.29
C ILE A 338 27.89 -24.69 7.60
N LEU A 339 26.70 -24.17 7.89
CA LEU A 339 25.47 -24.66 7.28
C LEU A 339 25.49 -24.46 5.76
N GLU A 340 25.96 -23.31 5.28
CA GLU A 340 26.12 -23.01 3.86
C GLU A 340 27.09 -23.98 3.18
N GLU A 341 28.24 -24.25 3.80
CA GLU A 341 29.23 -25.19 3.29
C GLU A 341 28.65 -26.61 3.18
N VAL A 342 28.02 -27.12 4.24
CA VAL A 342 27.43 -28.46 4.29
C VAL A 342 26.29 -28.63 3.27
N VAL A 343 25.44 -27.62 3.12
CA VAL A 343 24.35 -27.66 2.15
C VAL A 343 24.88 -27.63 0.72
N ASN A 344 25.90 -26.80 0.46
CA ASN A 344 26.53 -26.73 -0.86
C ASN A 344 27.22 -28.04 -1.23
N GLU A 345 27.88 -28.72 -0.27
CA GLU A 345 28.46 -30.06 -0.49
C GLU A 345 27.37 -31.10 -0.79
N ALA A 346 26.27 -31.11 -0.02
CA ALA A 346 25.19 -32.06 -0.21
C ALA A 346 24.42 -31.86 -1.55
N VAL A 347 24.39 -30.64 -2.04
CA VAL A 347 23.70 -30.30 -3.30
C VAL A 347 24.50 -30.76 -4.52
N ASN A 348 25.84 -30.64 -4.50
CA ASN A 348 26.69 -31.08 -5.60
C ASN A 348 26.52 -32.58 -5.93
N ASP A 349 26.06 -33.39 -4.96
CA ASP A 349 25.83 -34.81 -5.15
C ASP A 349 24.39 -35.19 -5.54
N LEU A 350 23.38 -34.37 -5.23
CA LEU A 350 21.98 -34.79 -5.31
C LEU A 350 21.00 -33.83 -6.04
N TYR A 351 21.25 -32.52 -6.11
CA TYR A 351 20.30 -31.54 -6.63
C TYR A 351 20.92 -30.29 -7.25
N SER A 352 20.36 -29.81 -8.35
CA SER A 352 20.72 -28.53 -9.01
C SER A 352 19.93 -27.31 -8.49
N GLY A 353 19.64 -27.25 -7.19
CA GLY A 353 18.78 -26.21 -6.59
C GLY A 353 19.33 -25.67 -5.27
N GLU A 354 20.58 -25.24 -5.28
CA GLU A 354 21.37 -24.86 -4.12
C GLU A 354 20.70 -23.85 -3.19
N GLU A 355 20.21 -22.75 -3.72
CA GLU A 355 19.62 -21.66 -2.95
C GLU A 355 18.35 -22.07 -2.20
N MET A 356 17.49 -22.89 -2.81
CA MET A 356 16.21 -23.26 -2.19
C MET A 356 16.38 -24.32 -1.09
N LEU A 357 17.33 -25.23 -1.21
CA LEU A 357 17.59 -26.22 -0.17
C LEU A 357 18.18 -25.54 1.07
N PHE A 358 19.07 -24.60 0.88
CA PHE A 358 19.63 -23.79 1.96
C PHE A 358 18.53 -22.98 2.67
N GLU A 359 17.66 -22.27 1.90
CA GLU A 359 16.48 -21.56 2.42
C GLU A 359 15.58 -22.50 3.26
N MET A 360 15.37 -23.72 2.83
CA MET A 360 14.56 -24.71 3.52
C MET A 360 15.19 -25.09 4.88
N VAL A 361 16.44 -25.47 4.88
CA VAL A 361 17.10 -26.01 6.08
C VAL A 361 17.13 -24.95 7.19
N TYR A 362 17.61 -23.76 6.90
CA TYR A 362 17.69 -22.72 7.93
C TYR A 362 16.30 -22.24 8.38
N SER A 363 15.32 -22.18 7.48
CA SER A 363 13.96 -21.79 7.86
C SER A 363 13.29 -22.85 8.76
N LEU A 364 13.52 -24.15 8.51
CA LEU A 364 13.00 -25.23 9.37
C LEU A 364 13.60 -25.15 10.77
N ILE A 365 14.91 -24.93 10.87
CA ILE A 365 15.60 -24.78 12.16
C ILE A 365 15.10 -23.56 12.92
N ASP A 366 14.89 -22.43 12.23
CA ASP A 366 14.39 -21.21 12.87
C ASP A 366 12.93 -21.37 13.36
N ILE A 367 12.06 -21.98 12.56
CA ILE A 367 10.68 -22.28 12.98
C ILE A 367 10.68 -23.11 14.27
N GLU A 368 11.56 -24.11 14.36
CA GLU A 368 11.67 -24.94 15.57
C GLU A 368 12.25 -24.14 16.75
N ASN A 369 13.26 -23.31 16.54
CA ASN A 369 13.85 -22.46 17.57
C ASN A 369 12.85 -21.43 18.13
N GLN A 370 12.01 -20.85 17.28
CA GLN A 370 10.96 -19.93 17.73
C GLN A 370 9.86 -20.63 18.54
N ALA A 371 9.66 -21.94 18.35
CA ALA A 371 8.62 -22.73 19.01
C ALA A 371 9.07 -23.26 20.40
N THR A 372 9.64 -22.41 21.23
CA THR A 372 10.25 -22.80 22.55
C THR A 372 9.25 -23.15 23.64
N SER A 373 7.95 -22.89 23.49
CA SER A 373 6.92 -23.21 24.46
C SER A 373 5.74 -23.95 23.83
N LEU A 374 4.98 -24.72 24.61
CA LEU A 374 3.79 -25.45 24.13
C LEU A 374 2.78 -24.54 23.43
N ASN A 375 2.60 -23.32 23.91
CA ASN A 375 1.71 -22.35 23.27
C ASN A 375 2.24 -21.84 21.93
N LYS A 376 3.57 -21.69 21.81
CA LYS A 376 4.22 -21.32 20.55
C LYS A 376 4.31 -22.46 19.55
N ARG A 377 4.23 -23.71 20.01
CA ARG A 377 4.19 -24.91 19.15
C ARG A 377 2.84 -25.14 18.49
N LYS A 378 1.80 -24.42 18.89
CA LYS A 378 0.50 -24.50 18.20
C LYS A 378 0.63 -24.00 16.76
N GLY A 379 0.40 -24.90 15.79
CA GLY A 379 0.51 -24.60 14.36
C GLY A 379 1.91 -24.80 13.78
N ILE A 380 2.88 -25.30 14.54
CA ILE A 380 4.24 -25.56 14.05
C ILE A 380 4.25 -26.49 12.84
N THR A 381 3.45 -27.55 12.87
CA THR A 381 3.35 -28.51 11.75
C THR A 381 2.93 -27.80 10.45
N GLU A 382 1.94 -26.92 10.52
CA GLU A 382 1.52 -26.12 9.35
C GLU A 382 2.66 -25.20 8.87
N SER A 383 3.41 -24.60 9.79
CA SER A 383 4.55 -23.73 9.47
C SER A 383 5.69 -24.50 8.80
N LEU A 384 6.03 -25.69 9.31
CA LEU A 384 7.03 -26.59 8.73
C LEU A 384 6.60 -27.09 7.35
N GLU A 385 5.33 -27.52 7.18
CA GLU A 385 4.79 -27.94 5.89
C GLU A 385 4.79 -26.80 4.86
N ASN A 386 4.46 -25.58 5.27
CA ASN A 386 4.51 -24.42 4.42
C ASN A 386 5.95 -24.06 4.02
N CYS A 387 6.92 -24.23 4.92
CA CYS A 387 8.32 -24.07 4.63
C CYS A 387 8.77 -25.07 3.53
N ILE A 388 8.50 -26.36 3.73
CA ILE A 388 8.83 -27.41 2.74
C ILE A 388 8.16 -27.13 1.38
N ARG A 389 6.89 -26.71 1.37
CA ARG A 389 6.19 -26.36 0.12
C ARG A 389 6.82 -25.21 -0.63
N LYS A 390 7.40 -24.24 0.09
CA LYS A 390 8.07 -23.09 -0.53
C LYS A 390 9.31 -23.50 -1.32
N THR A 391 10.02 -24.50 -0.86
CA THR A 391 11.35 -24.87 -1.31
C THR A 391 11.39 -26.19 -2.08
N PHE A 392 10.22 -26.74 -2.39
CA PHE A 392 10.09 -28.03 -3.10
C PHE A 392 10.57 -27.99 -4.55
N TYR A 393 10.59 -26.83 -5.18
CA TYR A 393 10.89 -26.67 -6.60
C TYR A 393 12.35 -26.26 -6.81
N LYS A 394 12.98 -26.80 -7.88
CA LYS A 394 14.35 -26.44 -8.22
C LYS A 394 14.48 -24.98 -8.71
N ASN A 395 13.54 -24.55 -9.55
CA ASN A 395 13.48 -23.22 -10.14
C ASN A 395 12.06 -22.90 -10.61
N GLU A 396 11.86 -21.73 -11.24
CA GLU A 396 10.56 -21.31 -11.78
C GLU A 396 10.05 -22.25 -12.90
N GLU A 397 10.95 -22.80 -13.71
CA GLU A 397 10.57 -23.70 -14.82
C GLU A 397 10.01 -25.02 -14.28
N ASP A 398 10.70 -25.62 -13.31
CA ASP A 398 10.26 -26.82 -12.61
C ASP A 398 8.91 -26.60 -11.89
N ALA A 399 8.78 -25.47 -11.20
CA ALA A 399 7.53 -25.08 -10.56
C ALA A 399 6.37 -24.87 -11.55
N THR A 400 6.67 -24.27 -12.69
CA THR A 400 5.69 -24.06 -13.77
C THR A 400 5.25 -25.39 -14.35
N GLN A 401 6.17 -26.29 -14.66
CA GLN A 401 5.87 -27.64 -15.18
C GLN A 401 5.03 -28.43 -14.17
N TYR A 402 5.43 -28.45 -12.89
CA TYR A 402 4.67 -29.10 -11.83
C TYR A 402 3.24 -28.56 -11.72
N TYR A 403 3.07 -27.24 -11.76
CA TYR A 403 1.76 -26.60 -11.70
C TYR A 403 0.89 -26.98 -12.89
N MET A 404 1.45 -26.97 -14.10
CA MET A 404 0.77 -27.35 -15.33
C MET A 404 0.31 -28.82 -15.31
N ASP A 405 1.20 -29.71 -14.92
CA ASP A 405 0.89 -31.17 -14.80
C ASP A 405 -0.24 -31.40 -13.79
N ARG A 406 -0.24 -30.66 -12.69
CA ARG A 406 -1.30 -30.74 -11.69
C ARG A 406 -2.64 -30.21 -12.21
N VAL A 407 -2.65 -29.14 -12.98
CA VAL A 407 -3.86 -28.60 -13.61
C VAL A 407 -4.41 -29.56 -14.64
N ILE A 408 -3.54 -30.17 -15.47
CA ILE A 408 -3.92 -31.16 -16.47
C ILE A 408 -4.51 -32.40 -15.79
N ARG A 409 -3.84 -32.98 -14.78
CA ARG A 409 -4.34 -34.14 -14.03
C ARG A 409 -5.69 -33.89 -13.36
N LYS A 410 -5.92 -32.65 -12.82
CA LYS A 410 -7.23 -32.30 -12.28
C LYS A 410 -8.32 -32.26 -13.35
N LYS A 411 -7.99 -31.87 -14.57
CA LYS A 411 -8.91 -31.95 -15.72
C LYS A 411 -9.27 -33.38 -16.07
N ASP A 412 -8.27 -34.25 -16.10
CA ASP A 412 -8.44 -35.67 -16.51
C ASP A 412 -9.24 -36.49 -15.48
N LEU A 413 -9.08 -36.16 -14.18
CA LEU A 413 -9.76 -36.86 -13.07
C LEU A 413 -11.18 -36.38 -12.79
N GLY A 414 -11.58 -35.23 -13.32
CA GLY A 414 -12.83 -34.55 -12.98
C GLY A 414 -13.79 -34.33 -14.15
N GLY A 415 -14.46 -35.35 -14.64
CA GLY A 415 -15.43 -35.27 -15.74
C GLY A 415 -16.60 -34.29 -15.56
N LYS A 416 -16.72 -33.58 -14.43
CA LYS A 416 -17.67 -32.47 -14.18
C LYS A 416 -17.07 -31.09 -14.42
N TYR A 417 -15.76 -30.95 -14.50
CA TYR A 417 -15.08 -29.67 -14.75
C TYR A 417 -14.77 -29.42 -16.23
N ASN A 418 -14.96 -30.45 -17.10
CA ASN A 418 -14.58 -30.40 -18.51
C ASN A 418 -15.44 -29.48 -19.39
N SER A 419 -16.69 -29.18 -19.01
CA SER A 419 -17.57 -28.36 -19.85
C SER A 419 -17.28 -26.85 -19.74
N LEU A 420 -16.62 -26.40 -18.68
CA LEU A 420 -16.28 -25.01 -18.45
C LEU A 420 -14.90 -24.61 -18.99
N ALA A 421 -14.02 -25.61 -19.17
CA ALA A 421 -12.62 -25.39 -19.52
C ALA A 421 -12.37 -25.26 -21.04
N LEU A 422 -13.25 -25.78 -21.86
CA LEU A 422 -13.07 -25.84 -23.33
C LEU A 422 -13.59 -24.61 -24.07
N ASP A 423 -14.31 -23.71 -23.38
CA ASP A 423 -15.07 -22.60 -23.97
C ASP A 423 -14.42 -21.21 -23.79
N GLY A 424 -13.15 -21.11 -23.44
CA GLY A 424 -12.51 -19.80 -23.21
C GLY A 424 -12.95 -19.10 -21.91
N ARG A 425 -13.84 -19.69 -21.13
CA ARG A 425 -14.37 -19.16 -19.86
C ARG A 425 -13.38 -19.23 -18.69
N TYR A 426 -12.20 -19.79 -18.91
CA TYR A 426 -11.12 -19.82 -17.92
C TYR A 426 -10.54 -18.43 -17.62
N ASP A 427 -10.65 -17.50 -18.54
CA ASP A 427 -10.19 -16.13 -18.32
C ASP A 427 -11.06 -15.40 -17.26
N TYR A 428 -12.36 -15.73 -17.19
CA TYR A 428 -13.28 -15.17 -16.18
C TYR A 428 -13.09 -15.78 -14.78
N LEU A 429 -12.79 -17.07 -14.68
CA LEU A 429 -12.51 -17.72 -13.38
C LEU A 429 -11.14 -17.33 -12.82
N ASN A 430 -10.20 -16.95 -13.67
CA ASN A 430 -8.91 -16.39 -13.26
C ASN A 430 -9.04 -14.91 -12.84
N GLU A 431 -9.99 -14.15 -13.38
CA GLU A 431 -10.35 -12.82 -12.90
C GLU A 431 -11.01 -12.89 -11.51
N GLU A 432 -11.81 -13.92 -11.22
CA GLU A 432 -12.38 -14.16 -9.87
C GLU A 432 -11.31 -14.65 -8.86
N ASN A 433 -10.27 -15.36 -9.30
CA ASN A 433 -9.16 -15.78 -8.44
C ASN A 433 -8.13 -14.65 -8.19
N GLU A 434 -8.03 -13.65 -9.07
CA GLU A 434 -7.32 -12.39 -8.77
C GLU A 434 -8.03 -11.63 -7.63
N ASP A 435 -9.38 -11.71 -7.56
CA ASP A 435 -10.18 -11.21 -6.43
C ASP A 435 -9.95 -12.01 -5.13
N GLU A 436 -9.53 -13.29 -5.20
CA GLU A 436 -9.13 -14.07 -4.01
C GLU A 436 -7.76 -13.67 -3.48
N ASP A 437 -6.83 -13.26 -4.32
CA ASP A 437 -5.57 -12.66 -3.87
C ASP A 437 -5.82 -11.31 -3.20
N GLU A 438 -6.70 -10.47 -3.75
CA GLU A 438 -7.15 -9.24 -3.11
C GLU A 438 -7.83 -9.54 -1.77
N LYS A 439 -8.72 -10.54 -1.70
CA LYS A 439 -9.32 -11.04 -0.46
C LYS A 439 -8.30 -11.65 0.50
N PHE A 440 -7.22 -12.24 0.00
CA PHE A 440 -6.15 -12.76 0.84
C PHE A 440 -5.32 -11.64 1.47
N TYR A 441 -4.92 -10.64 0.70
CA TYR A 441 -4.24 -9.44 1.23
C TYR A 441 -5.13 -8.66 2.22
N LEU A 442 -6.44 -8.66 2.01
CA LEU A 442 -7.44 -8.09 2.91
C LEU A 442 -7.72 -8.98 4.15
N LYS A 443 -7.78 -10.31 4.00
CA LYS A 443 -8.06 -11.26 5.10
C LYS A 443 -6.88 -11.54 6.02
N SER A 444 -5.64 -11.39 5.56
CA SER A 444 -4.47 -11.54 6.44
C SER A 444 -4.38 -10.44 7.50
N SER A 445 -5.11 -9.35 7.32
CA SER A 445 -5.21 -8.24 8.27
C SER A 445 -6.41 -8.33 9.22
N SER A 446 -7.40 -9.19 8.95
CA SER A 446 -8.60 -9.30 9.79
C SER A 446 -8.89 -10.76 10.13
N ARG A 447 -8.40 -11.22 11.28
CA ARG A 447 -8.97 -12.38 12.00
C ARG A 447 -10.30 -12.03 12.68
N ASN A 448 -11.08 -11.11 12.15
CA ASN A 448 -12.45 -10.87 12.58
C ASN A 448 -13.30 -10.46 11.38
N GLN A 449 -14.22 -11.34 11.05
CA GLN A 449 -15.49 -11.15 10.35
C GLN A 449 -15.69 -9.79 9.67
N TYR A 450 -15.46 -9.71 8.35
CA TYR A 450 -16.24 -8.83 7.47
C TYR A 450 -16.19 -9.42 6.06
N ASN A 451 -17.24 -10.13 5.71
CA ASN A 451 -17.64 -10.40 4.32
C ASN A 451 -18.51 -9.23 3.88
N ASP A 452 -18.32 -8.77 2.66
CA ASP A 452 -19.05 -7.77 1.90
C ASP A 452 -18.57 -6.32 2.00
N PHE A 453 -17.34 -6.07 1.51
CA PHE A 453 -16.96 -4.73 1.08
C PHE A 453 -17.02 -4.61 -0.44
N LYS A 454 -18.18 -4.20 -0.97
CA LYS A 454 -18.23 -3.54 -2.27
C LYS A 454 -17.59 -2.16 -2.10
N GLU A 455 -16.54 -1.92 -2.85
CA GLU A 455 -15.73 -0.70 -2.89
C GLU A 455 -16.56 0.58 -2.77
N ILE A 456 -16.34 1.31 -1.69
CA ILE A 456 -16.70 2.73 -1.62
C ILE A 456 -15.43 3.49 -1.94
N ASP A 457 -15.42 4.18 -3.08
CA ASP A 457 -14.36 5.12 -3.42
C ASP A 457 -14.45 6.32 -2.47
N TYR A 458 -13.65 6.31 -1.40
CA TYR A 458 -13.27 7.52 -0.70
C TYR A 458 -12.07 8.12 -1.46
N ALA A 459 -12.30 9.18 -2.21
CA ALA A 459 -11.23 10.01 -2.78
C ALA A 459 -10.84 11.08 -1.79
#